data_c6e6bb427eede6cb87930ad9eef81718
#
_entry.id   c6e6bb427eede6cb87930ad9eef81718
#
_cell.length_a   1.000
_cell.length_b   1.000
_cell.length_c   1.000
_cell.angle_alpha   90.00
_cell.angle_beta   90.00
_cell.angle_gamma   90.00
#
_symmetry.space_group_name_H-M   'P 1'
#
loop_
_entity.id
_entity.type
_entity.pdbx_description
1 polymer ?
#
loop_
_entity_poly.entity_id
_entity_poly.type
_entity_poly.pdbx_seq_one_letter_code
_entity_poly.pdbx_strand_id
1 'polypeptide(L)'
;KPECKTGEALCLRPASSGYTLDAGITNQNGSWKGITLYGDNSYYIAYGPVGDRLQIKLVREGKEQQLADLPLPSMALHLRMQVKEGLPYQFAWSKDGRQWTPVNHGLSEEAIRSLIRWDRVARPGLYHEGDEKEPAVFEYCSLSYQ
;
A
#
# COMPACT_ATOMS: atom_id res chain seq x y z
N LYS A 1 14.78 23.13 7.01
CA LYS A 1 13.96 22.33 6.10
C LYS A 1 12.61 22.11 6.80
N PRO A 2 11.49 22.50 6.20
CA PRO A 2 10.23 22.15 6.81
C PRO A 2 10.17 20.63 6.94
N GLU A 3 9.82 20.16 8.12
CA GLU A 3 9.58 18.74 8.32
C GLU A 3 8.45 18.34 7.37
N CYS A 4 8.82 17.76 6.25
CA CYS A 4 7.85 17.27 5.30
C CYS A 4 7.30 15.96 5.87
N LYS A 5 6.18 16.05 6.57
CA LYS A 5 5.43 14.88 7.03
C LYS A 5 4.56 14.30 5.92
N THR A 6 4.76 14.73 4.69
CA THR A 6 4.05 14.19 3.54
C THR A 6 4.69 12.86 3.14
N GLY A 7 3.86 11.85 2.98
CA GLY A 7 4.29 10.58 2.44
C GLY A 7 4.84 10.74 1.03
N GLU A 8 5.86 9.95 0.70
CA GLU A 8 6.45 9.90 -0.63
C GLU A 8 6.05 8.60 -1.32
N ALA A 9 5.63 8.70 -2.57
CA ALA A 9 5.26 7.56 -3.39
C ALA A 9 6.12 7.50 -4.65
N LEU A 10 6.69 6.32 -4.90
CA LEU A 10 7.37 6.00 -6.16
C LEU A 10 6.44 5.11 -6.96
N CYS A 11 5.78 5.66 -7.96
CA CYS A 11 4.72 4.98 -8.68
C CYS A 11 5.16 4.44 -10.03
N LEU A 12 4.54 3.31 -10.41
CA LEU A 12 4.70 2.67 -11.71
C LEU A 12 3.50 3.03 -12.59
N ARG A 13 3.70 2.97 -13.89
CA ARG A 13 2.63 3.13 -14.86
C ARG A 13 2.24 1.75 -15.41
N PRO A 14 1.09 1.19 -14.98
CA PRO A 14 0.70 -0.13 -15.45
C PRO A 14 0.23 -0.07 -16.91
N ALA A 15 0.46 -1.18 -17.64
CA ALA A 15 0.00 -1.34 -19.02
C ALA A 15 -1.45 -1.82 -19.11
N SER A 16 -2.05 -2.21 -17.97
CA SER A 16 -3.42 -2.73 -17.90
C SER A 16 -4.05 -2.28 -16.58
N SER A 17 -5.38 -2.29 -16.51
CA SER A 17 -6.14 -1.99 -15.29
C SER A 17 -6.28 -3.18 -14.33
N GLY A 18 -5.86 -4.37 -14.76
CA GLY A 18 -5.85 -5.59 -13.92
C GLY A 18 -4.43 -6.07 -13.68
N TYR A 19 -3.99 -6.07 -12.42
CA TYR A 19 -2.63 -6.46 -12.08
C TYR A 19 -2.51 -6.85 -10.62
N THR A 20 -1.39 -7.50 -10.31
CA THR A 20 -0.94 -7.78 -8.95
C THR A 20 0.37 -7.05 -8.71
N LEU A 21 0.41 -6.26 -7.63
CA LEU A 21 1.63 -5.61 -7.16
C LEU A 21 2.15 -6.38 -5.95
N ASP A 22 3.38 -6.88 -6.06
CA ASP A 22 4.08 -7.55 -4.97
C ASP A 22 5.34 -6.77 -4.60
N ALA A 23 5.63 -6.70 -3.31
CA ALA A 23 6.87 -6.11 -2.82
C ALA A 23 7.39 -6.89 -1.62
N GLY A 24 8.70 -7.07 -1.56
CA GLY A 24 9.38 -7.59 -0.38
C GLY A 24 9.87 -6.44 0.47
N ILE A 25 9.56 -6.45 1.76
CA ILE A 25 9.93 -5.38 2.68
C ILE A 25 10.50 -5.94 3.98
N THR A 26 11.52 -5.26 4.49
CA THR A 26 12.05 -5.52 5.83
C THR A 26 11.75 -4.31 6.71
N ASN A 27 11.01 -4.54 7.79
CA ASN A 27 10.67 -3.48 8.73
C ASN A 27 11.81 -3.27 9.73
N GLN A 28 12.61 -2.22 9.52
CA GLN A 28 13.78 -1.93 10.33
C GLN A 28 13.60 -0.75 11.30
N ASN A 29 12.47 -0.05 11.20
CA ASN A 29 12.23 1.16 11.97
C ASN A 29 10.73 1.45 12.10
N GLY A 30 10.37 2.55 12.78
CA GLY A 30 9.00 2.93 13.05
C GLY A 30 8.29 3.70 11.94
N SER A 31 8.95 3.99 10.83
CA SER A 31 8.33 4.71 9.72
C SER A 31 7.20 3.90 9.07
N TRP A 32 6.23 4.60 8.51
CA TRP A 32 5.18 3.97 7.69
C TRP A 32 5.73 3.65 6.31
N LYS A 33 5.65 2.41 5.87
CA LYS A 33 6.22 1.97 4.60
C LYS A 33 5.39 0.84 4.00
N GLY A 34 5.45 0.68 2.70
CA GLY A 34 4.75 -0.41 2.03
C GLY A 34 4.42 -0.10 0.58
N ILE A 35 3.29 -0.64 0.14
CA ILE A 35 2.80 -0.47 -1.22
C ILE A 35 1.58 0.44 -1.22
N THR A 36 1.34 1.07 -2.35
CA THR A 36 0.27 2.06 -2.48
C THR A 36 -0.44 1.96 -3.82
N LEU A 37 -1.70 2.32 -3.81
CA LEU A 37 -2.42 2.77 -5.00
C LEU A 37 -2.64 4.27 -4.82
N TYR A 38 -1.94 5.09 -5.61
CA TYR A 38 -1.73 6.49 -5.34
C TYR A 38 -2.31 7.38 -6.46
N GLY A 39 -3.27 8.21 -6.11
CA GLY A 39 -3.78 9.25 -7.00
C GLY A 39 -3.02 10.56 -6.81
N ASP A 40 -3.06 11.09 -5.60
CA ASP A 40 -2.28 12.25 -5.15
C ASP A 40 -2.22 12.24 -3.61
N ASN A 41 -1.65 13.31 -3.01
CA ASN A 41 -1.50 13.42 -1.55
C ASN A 41 -2.83 13.41 -0.78
N SER A 42 -3.94 13.68 -1.45
CA SER A 42 -5.27 13.73 -0.83
C SER A 42 -6.12 12.49 -1.10
N TYR A 43 -5.68 11.60 -2.00
CA TYR A 43 -6.43 10.40 -2.41
C TYR A 43 -5.48 9.25 -2.68
N TYR A 44 -5.32 8.35 -1.73
CA TYR A 44 -4.53 7.13 -1.91
C TYR A 44 -4.89 6.06 -0.88
N ILE A 45 -4.51 4.84 -1.19
CA ILE A 45 -4.50 3.72 -0.24
C ILE A 45 -3.05 3.28 -0.07
N ALA A 46 -2.65 3.02 1.17
CA ALA A 46 -1.32 2.49 1.48
C ALA A 46 -1.45 1.27 2.39
N TYR A 47 -0.60 0.26 2.13
CA TYR A 47 -0.59 -1.00 2.83
C TYR A 47 0.82 -1.41 3.20
N GLY A 48 1.07 -1.65 4.46
CA GLY A 48 2.38 -2.09 4.91
C GLY A 48 2.63 -1.97 6.40
N PRO A 49 3.84 -2.29 6.84
CA PRO A 49 4.22 -2.21 8.24
C PRO A 49 4.47 -0.78 8.72
N VAL A 50 4.12 -0.54 9.98
CA VAL A 50 4.47 0.65 10.73
C VAL A 50 4.70 0.22 12.19
N GLY A 51 5.91 0.41 12.71
CA GLY A 51 6.26 -0.09 14.03
C GLY A 51 6.06 -1.60 14.14
N ASP A 52 5.28 -2.03 15.12
CA ASP A 52 4.94 -3.44 15.36
C ASP A 52 3.58 -3.86 14.75
N ARG A 53 3.04 -3.03 13.84
CA ARG A 53 1.72 -3.25 13.23
C ARG A 53 1.82 -3.40 11.73
N LEU A 54 0.86 -4.09 11.15
CA LEU A 54 0.60 -4.14 9.72
C LEU A 54 -0.75 -3.46 9.47
N GLN A 55 -0.76 -2.43 8.63
CA GLN A 55 -1.92 -1.57 8.46
C GLN A 55 -2.28 -1.32 7.00
N ILE A 56 -3.56 -1.12 6.75
CA ILE A 56 -4.08 -0.53 5.52
C ILE A 56 -4.71 0.80 5.90
N LYS A 57 -4.30 1.87 5.25
CA LYS A 57 -4.92 3.17 5.42
C LYS A 57 -5.43 3.72 4.10
N LEU A 58 -6.52 4.44 4.19
CA LEU A 58 -7.15 5.15 3.10
C LEU A 58 -7.09 6.63 3.39
N VAL A 59 -6.65 7.42 2.43
CA VAL A 59 -6.72 8.88 2.50
C VAL A 59 -7.69 9.38 1.45
N ARG A 60 -8.69 10.16 1.88
CA ARG A 60 -9.69 10.81 1.04
C ARG A 60 -9.82 12.25 1.46
N GLU A 61 -9.72 13.17 0.49
CA GLU A 61 -9.78 14.61 0.76
C GLU A 61 -8.79 15.03 1.87
N GLY A 62 -7.63 14.38 1.91
CA GLY A 62 -6.62 14.60 2.93
C GLY A 62 -6.93 14.00 4.31
N LYS A 63 -8.06 13.30 4.46
CA LYS A 63 -8.45 12.66 5.72
C LYS A 63 -8.10 11.19 5.73
N GLU A 64 -7.40 10.74 6.77
CA GLU A 64 -6.95 9.38 6.92
C GLU A 64 -7.99 8.52 7.64
N GLN A 65 -8.23 7.33 7.07
CA GLN A 65 -9.05 6.28 7.66
C GLN A 65 -8.26 5.00 7.71
N GLN A 66 -8.21 4.36 8.87
CA GLN A 66 -7.59 3.05 9.03
C GLN A 66 -8.58 1.96 8.64
N LEU A 67 -8.21 1.16 7.63
CA LEU A 67 -9.04 0.06 7.13
C LEU A 67 -8.71 -1.28 7.78
N ALA A 68 -7.45 -1.47 8.15
CA ALA A 68 -6.98 -2.68 8.80
C ALA A 68 -5.83 -2.35 9.73
N ASP A 69 -5.75 -3.09 10.84
CA ASP A 69 -4.70 -2.96 11.84
C ASP A 69 -4.54 -4.29 12.55
N LEU A 70 -3.39 -4.92 12.34
CA LEU A 70 -3.09 -6.22 12.94
C LEU A 70 -1.63 -6.26 13.41
N PRO A 71 -1.29 -7.19 14.33
CA PRO A 71 0.11 -7.37 14.72
C PRO A 71 0.97 -7.71 13.51
N LEU A 72 2.17 -7.16 13.47
CA LEU A 72 3.11 -7.45 12.39
C LEU A 72 3.49 -8.94 12.42
N PRO A 73 3.18 -9.71 11.35
CA PRO A 73 3.40 -11.16 11.36
C PRO A 73 4.87 -11.55 11.34
N SER A 74 5.73 -10.70 10.76
CA SER A 74 7.18 -10.91 10.65
C SER A 74 7.86 -9.60 10.34
N MET A 75 9.13 -9.46 10.73
CA MET A 75 9.92 -8.27 10.38
C MET A 75 10.21 -8.20 8.88
N ALA A 76 10.32 -9.34 8.21
CA ALA A 76 10.45 -9.44 6.76
C ALA A 76 9.17 -10.01 6.18
N LEU A 77 8.55 -9.29 5.25
CA LEU A 77 7.29 -9.67 4.66
C LEU A 77 7.29 -9.49 3.15
N HIS A 78 6.52 -10.34 2.50
CA HIS A 78 6.03 -10.10 1.15
C HIS A 78 4.63 -9.49 1.26
N LEU A 79 4.42 -8.37 0.59
CA LEU A 79 3.13 -7.68 0.53
C LEU A 79 2.55 -7.83 -0.86
N ARG A 80 1.24 -8.02 -0.94
CA ARG A 80 0.52 -8.15 -2.21
C ARG A 80 -0.73 -7.29 -2.21
N MET A 81 -0.92 -6.55 -3.29
CA MET A 81 -2.16 -5.84 -3.59
C MET A 81 -2.64 -6.28 -4.97
N GLN A 82 -3.86 -6.77 -5.05
CA GLN A 82 -4.49 -7.17 -6.31
C GLN A 82 -5.48 -6.10 -6.75
N VAL A 83 -5.36 -5.70 -8.00
CA VAL A 83 -6.15 -4.62 -8.59
C VAL A 83 -6.90 -5.16 -9.80
N LYS A 84 -8.18 -4.82 -9.90
CA LYS A 84 -9.04 -5.16 -11.03
C LYS A 84 -9.82 -3.92 -11.45
N GLU A 85 -9.82 -3.62 -12.74
CA GLU A 85 -10.47 -2.42 -13.27
C GLU A 85 -9.99 -1.13 -12.58
N GLY A 86 -8.70 -1.07 -12.23
CA GLY A 86 -8.11 0.08 -11.56
C GLY A 86 -8.42 0.19 -10.06
N LEU A 87 -9.11 -0.78 -9.46
CA LEU A 87 -9.53 -0.76 -8.07
C LEU A 87 -8.87 -1.87 -7.25
N PRO A 88 -8.35 -1.57 -6.05
CA PRO A 88 -7.80 -2.59 -5.19
C PRO A 88 -8.93 -3.44 -4.61
N TYR A 89 -8.82 -4.75 -4.71
CA TYR A 89 -9.86 -5.64 -4.20
C TYR A 89 -9.34 -6.65 -3.17
N GLN A 90 -8.04 -6.91 -3.15
CA GLN A 90 -7.47 -7.86 -2.19
C GLN A 90 -6.07 -7.42 -1.77
N PHE A 91 -5.83 -7.52 -0.47
CA PHE A 91 -4.53 -7.32 0.16
C PHE A 91 -4.14 -8.61 0.87
N ALA A 92 -2.86 -8.96 0.82
CA ALA A 92 -2.35 -10.16 1.47
C ALA A 92 -0.90 -9.97 1.89
N TRP A 93 -0.45 -10.82 2.80
CA TRP A 93 0.95 -10.90 3.19
C TRP A 93 1.44 -12.34 3.14
N SER A 94 2.74 -12.52 3.03
CA SER A 94 3.39 -13.82 3.07
C SER A 94 4.76 -13.71 3.74
N LYS A 95 5.16 -14.76 4.46
CA LYS A 95 6.52 -14.85 5.03
C LYS A 95 7.50 -15.44 4.02
N ASP A 96 7.04 -16.27 3.10
CA ASP A 96 7.87 -17.04 2.18
C ASP A 96 7.64 -16.70 0.68
N GLY A 97 6.65 -15.85 0.39
CA GLY A 97 6.25 -15.50 -0.97
C GLY A 97 5.42 -16.59 -1.68
N ARG A 98 5.04 -17.65 -1.00
CA ARG A 98 4.30 -18.78 -1.55
C ARG A 98 2.92 -18.93 -0.95
N GLN A 99 2.83 -18.89 0.37
CA GLN A 99 1.56 -18.99 1.09
C GLN A 99 1.11 -17.60 1.51
N TRP A 100 -0.04 -17.16 1.02
CA TRP A 100 -0.57 -15.84 1.22
C TRP A 100 -1.73 -15.83 2.19
N THR A 101 -1.69 -14.89 3.14
CA THR A 101 -2.76 -14.66 4.09
C THR A 101 -3.46 -13.37 3.72
N PRO A 102 -4.77 -13.39 3.43
CA PRO A 102 -5.51 -12.17 3.10
C PRO A 102 -5.66 -11.27 4.32
N VAL A 103 -5.67 -9.96 4.06
CA VAL A 103 -5.95 -8.94 5.06
C VAL A 103 -7.35 -8.39 4.82
N ASN A 104 -8.22 -8.51 5.82
CA ASN A 104 -9.58 -8.01 5.71
C ASN A 104 -9.59 -6.49 5.90
N HIS A 105 -10.04 -5.75 4.88
CA HIS A 105 -10.16 -4.30 4.92
C HIS A 105 -11.59 -3.81 5.26
N GLY A 106 -12.54 -4.72 5.42
CA GLY A 106 -13.91 -4.38 5.83
C GLY A 106 -14.72 -3.55 4.83
N LEU A 107 -14.18 -3.25 3.65
CA LEU A 107 -14.88 -2.48 2.63
C LEU A 107 -15.51 -3.38 1.57
N SER A 108 -16.73 -3.04 1.17
CA SER A 108 -17.35 -3.66 0.01
C SER A 108 -16.69 -3.15 -1.28
N GLU A 109 -16.84 -3.91 -2.36
CA GLU A 109 -16.37 -3.49 -3.69
C GLU A 109 -16.97 -2.14 -4.09
N GLU A 110 -18.25 -1.93 -3.81
CA GLU A 110 -18.93 -0.66 -4.08
C GLU A 110 -18.33 0.50 -3.29
N ALA A 111 -18.00 0.28 -2.01
CA ALA A 111 -17.34 1.29 -1.20
C ALA A 111 -15.98 1.65 -1.75
N ILE A 112 -15.19 0.66 -2.17
CA ILE A 112 -13.88 0.89 -2.79
C ILE A 112 -14.03 1.71 -4.08
N ARG A 113 -15.00 1.39 -4.93
CA ARG A 113 -15.27 2.14 -6.17
C ARG A 113 -15.56 3.62 -5.92
N SER A 114 -16.27 3.93 -4.83
CA SER A 114 -16.58 5.31 -4.47
C SER A 114 -15.36 6.14 -4.06
N LEU A 115 -14.24 5.48 -3.77
CA LEU A 115 -13.04 6.13 -3.26
C LEU A 115 -12.13 6.69 -4.36
N ILE A 116 -12.27 6.17 -5.58
CA ILE A 116 -11.45 6.59 -6.72
C ILE A 116 -12.28 7.49 -7.60
N ARG A 117 -11.79 8.70 -7.77
CA ARG A 117 -12.47 9.70 -8.60
C ARG A 117 -12.26 9.37 -10.08
N TRP A 118 -13.31 9.51 -10.86
CA TRP A 118 -13.32 9.24 -12.29
C TRP A 118 -12.32 10.09 -13.10
N ASP A 119 -11.92 11.24 -12.57
CA ASP A 119 -10.99 12.17 -13.23
C ASP A 119 -9.51 11.90 -12.88
N ARG A 120 -9.23 10.86 -12.09
CA ARG A 120 -7.87 10.55 -11.64
C ARG A 120 -7.54 9.08 -11.81
N VAL A 121 -6.39 8.83 -12.41
CA VAL A 121 -5.84 7.49 -12.53
C VAL A 121 -4.91 7.24 -11.34
N ALA A 122 -5.32 6.33 -10.45
CA ALA A 122 -4.45 5.89 -9.38
C ALA A 122 -3.38 4.94 -9.91
N ARG A 123 -2.15 5.07 -9.40
CA ARG A 123 -0.99 4.29 -9.84
C ARG A 123 -0.44 3.43 -8.72
N PRO A 124 -0.06 2.18 -9.02
CA PRO A 124 0.60 1.32 -8.04
C PRO A 124 2.03 1.80 -7.78
N GLY A 125 2.52 1.61 -6.57
CA GLY A 125 3.87 2.01 -6.24
C GLY A 125 4.31 1.65 -4.85
N LEU A 126 5.47 2.16 -4.49
CA LEU A 126 6.06 2.05 -3.17
C LEU A 126 5.79 3.33 -2.39
N TYR A 127 5.60 3.20 -1.09
CA TYR A 127 5.22 4.30 -0.21
C TYR A 127 6.08 4.35 1.04
N HIS A 128 6.46 5.55 1.44
CA HIS A 128 7.17 5.83 2.69
C HIS A 128 6.67 7.12 3.29
N GLU A 129 6.39 7.10 4.61
CA GLU A 129 6.04 8.29 5.37
C GLU A 129 6.77 8.26 6.70
N GLY A 130 7.56 9.29 6.98
CA GLY A 130 8.33 9.39 8.21
C GLY A 130 9.59 10.22 8.06
N ASP A 131 10.51 10.04 9.01
CA ASP A 131 11.79 10.72 9.03
C ASP A 131 12.72 10.17 7.94
N GLU A 132 13.52 11.03 7.31
CA GLU A 132 14.58 10.64 6.38
C GLU A 132 15.60 9.68 7.02
N LYS A 133 15.73 9.71 8.35
CA LYS A 133 16.61 8.82 9.11
C LYS A 133 16.03 7.42 9.30
N GLU A 134 14.76 7.23 8.98
CA GLU A 134 14.05 5.96 9.06
C GLU A 134 13.59 5.53 7.67
N PRO A 135 14.51 5.15 6.77
CA PRO A 135 14.14 4.81 5.39
C PRO A 135 13.36 3.52 5.30
N ALA A 136 12.61 3.38 4.21
CA ALA A 136 12.01 2.12 3.82
C ALA A 136 13.01 1.32 2.99
N VAL A 137 13.13 0.01 3.28
CA VAL A 137 14.00 -0.89 2.53
C VAL A 137 13.13 -1.94 1.84
N PHE A 138 13.13 -1.91 0.51
CA PHE A 138 12.42 -2.87 -0.32
C PHE A 138 13.43 -3.80 -0.99
N GLU A 139 13.24 -5.10 -0.84
CA GLU A 139 14.09 -6.10 -1.48
C GLU A 139 13.74 -6.26 -2.96
N TYR A 140 12.46 -6.11 -3.29
CA TYR A 140 11.96 -6.14 -4.67
C TYR A 140 10.60 -5.48 -4.75
N CYS A 141 10.22 -5.15 -5.97
CA CYS A 141 8.86 -4.73 -6.33
C CYS A 141 8.56 -5.30 -7.71
N SER A 142 7.45 -6.02 -7.85
CA SER A 142 7.06 -6.61 -9.12
C SER A 142 5.60 -6.34 -9.44
N LEU A 143 5.32 -6.13 -10.73
CA LEU A 143 4.01 -5.90 -11.27
C LEU A 143 3.69 -7.03 -12.27
N SER A 144 2.64 -7.81 -11.98
CA SER A 144 2.20 -8.92 -12.82
C SER A 144 0.80 -8.65 -13.36
N TYR A 145 0.58 -8.92 -14.63
CA TYR A 145 -0.71 -8.69 -15.28
C TYR A 145 -1.55 -9.96 -15.34
N GLN A 146 -2.84 -9.78 -15.22
CA GLN A 146 -3.82 -10.86 -15.37
C GLN A 146 -4.21 -11.04 -16.82
#